data_3326640e31e0924c9e4918ce1054bdf4
#
_entry.id   3326640e31e0924c9e4918ce1054bdf4
#
_cell.length_a   1.000
_cell.length_b   1.000
_cell.length_c   1.000
_cell.angle_alpha   90.00
_cell.angle_beta   90.00
_cell.angle_gamma   90.00
#
_symmetry.space_group_name_H-M   'P 1'
#
loop_
_entity.id
_entity.type
_entity.pdbx_description
1 polymer ?
#
loop_
_entity_poly.entity_id
_entity_poly.type
_entity_poly.pdbx_seq_one_letter_code
_entity_poly.pdbx_strand_id
1 'polypeptide(L)'
;AAPAARAAGVTPELQKRVRGATFEVVLKKPERDPLSYEKPLPLELLPYIERTDAYRSIGTAFALGHNTYVTAGHVLVAGIASQYGAPALRAADGSVHAIERILKFSAHEDYAVFALADDPAPPPLEVDREPQLDDPVLAVGNALGEGIVIRDGLYTSSTPEDQDGRWKWIRFSAAASPGNSGGPLLDAAGRVIGIVIGKSANENLNYSLPIGRVLDAPGAAGFDVRALQALPFLRGTRSYLLKDGFALPKGWADFARAYQEVIERHGELARAELLAAYADRLFPKGRGVEDLLYGVDAAYFPRVIMQDNDDRWVAHEPRYTRTELGGDGYIAVATQPDRGFSLLRLHRPGNAADGGWYADSKGFMDLALKGLDVTRPVGRDEVRVTSLGAAASESLHVDHHGRRWQQRSWVLPYLDAHVVALLLPTPDGYVGLAQVSGGVALTETRRRLQLLADLVDVSYWGTLAQWRAFLGRRPL
;
A
#
# COMPACT_ATOMS: atom_id res chain seq x y z
N ALA A 1 54.34 -1.44 10.26
CA ALA A 1 52.93 -1.64 10.65
C ALA A 1 52.30 -0.28 10.85
N ALA A 2 51.41 0.13 9.96
CA ALA A 2 50.58 1.32 10.15
C ALA A 2 49.57 1.00 11.27
N PRO A 3 49.30 1.94 12.19
CA PRO A 3 48.29 1.71 13.21
C PRO A 3 46.92 1.56 12.53
N ALA A 4 46.21 0.49 12.86
CA ALA A 4 44.82 0.32 12.47
C ALA A 4 44.04 1.57 12.93
N ALA A 5 43.47 2.32 12.00
CA ALA A 5 42.60 3.43 12.31
C ALA A 5 41.46 2.89 13.16
N ARG A 6 41.45 3.21 14.45
CA ARG A 6 40.30 3.04 15.31
C ARG A 6 39.16 3.80 14.63
N ALA A 7 38.02 3.14 14.42
CA ALA A 7 36.79 3.80 14.05
C ALA A 7 36.64 5.02 14.98
N ALA A 8 36.74 6.21 14.44
CA ALA A 8 36.55 7.45 15.21
C ALA A 8 35.09 7.42 15.68
N GLY A 9 34.91 7.21 16.99
CA GLY A 9 33.58 7.21 17.58
C GLY A 9 32.87 8.51 17.26
N VAL A 10 31.58 8.47 16.95
CA VAL A 10 30.75 9.63 16.67
C VAL A 10 30.81 10.60 17.85
N THR A 11 31.35 11.82 17.65
CA THR A 11 31.50 12.79 18.73
C THR A 11 30.14 13.25 19.29
N PRO A 12 30.05 13.67 20.55
CA PRO A 12 28.81 14.19 21.11
C PRO A 12 28.23 15.37 20.32
N GLU A 13 29.09 16.24 19.80
CA GLU A 13 28.69 17.40 19.00
C GLU A 13 28.07 16.95 17.67
N LEU A 14 28.67 15.98 17.00
CA LEU A 14 28.14 15.39 15.78
C LEU A 14 26.78 14.70 16.07
N GLN A 15 26.68 13.93 17.14
CA GLN A 15 25.43 13.30 17.54
C GLN A 15 24.33 14.32 17.76
N LYS A 16 24.61 15.40 18.47
CA LYS A 16 23.65 16.48 18.74
C LYS A 16 23.19 17.15 17.44
N ARG A 17 24.13 17.49 16.55
CA ARG A 17 23.83 18.11 15.26
C ARG A 17 22.95 17.20 14.40
N VAL A 18 23.33 15.93 14.25
CA VAL A 18 22.63 14.97 13.43
C VAL A 18 21.21 14.69 13.97
N ARG A 19 21.09 14.48 15.28
CA ARG A 19 19.76 14.27 15.91
C ARG A 19 18.87 15.51 15.81
N GLY A 20 19.43 16.70 15.91
CA GLY A 20 18.67 17.96 15.79
C GLY A 20 18.17 18.25 14.37
N ALA A 21 18.82 17.65 13.36
CA ALA A 21 18.44 17.81 11.95
C ALA A 21 17.66 16.59 11.40
N THR A 22 17.41 15.56 12.22
CA THR A 22 16.72 14.33 11.82
C THR A 22 15.40 14.21 12.58
N PHE A 23 14.34 13.84 11.87
CA PHE A 23 12.98 13.80 12.35
C PHE A 23 12.35 12.44 12.09
N GLU A 24 11.40 12.06 12.91
CA GLU A 24 10.50 10.96 12.60
C GLU A 24 9.41 11.45 11.65
N VAL A 25 9.07 10.66 10.65
CA VAL A 25 7.84 10.85 9.88
C VAL A 25 6.73 10.08 10.57
N VAL A 26 5.68 10.78 10.98
CA VAL A 26 4.63 10.24 11.82
C VAL A 26 3.24 10.48 11.25
N LEU A 27 2.31 9.59 11.60
CA LEU A 27 0.89 9.72 11.33
C LEU A 27 0.14 9.80 12.65
N LYS A 28 -0.81 10.73 12.77
CA LYS A 28 -1.64 10.85 13.97
C LYS A 28 -2.63 9.69 14.01
N LYS A 29 -2.62 8.91 15.08
CA LYS A 29 -3.58 7.83 15.31
C LYS A 29 -5.00 8.40 15.48
N PRO A 30 -6.06 7.70 15.03
CA PRO A 30 -7.41 8.10 15.32
C PRO A 30 -7.67 8.03 16.85
N GLU A 31 -8.48 8.95 17.34
CA GLU A 31 -8.80 9.01 18.77
C GLU A 31 -9.69 7.85 19.23
N ARG A 32 -10.42 7.24 18.30
CA ARG A 32 -11.35 6.14 18.59
C ARG A 32 -11.14 5.03 17.58
N ASP A 33 -11.18 3.80 18.07
CA ASP A 33 -11.23 2.61 17.24
C ASP A 33 -12.63 2.48 16.64
N PRO A 34 -12.80 2.48 15.30
CA PRO A 34 -14.09 2.32 14.65
C PRO A 34 -14.58 0.86 14.64
N LEU A 35 -13.73 -0.08 15.01
CA LEU A 35 -14.02 -1.51 14.97
C LEU A 35 -14.82 -1.96 16.18
N SER A 36 -15.65 -2.98 15.99
CA SER A 36 -16.26 -3.73 17.09
C SER A 36 -15.64 -5.12 17.16
N TYR A 37 -15.56 -5.67 18.36
CA TYR A 37 -14.89 -6.94 18.61
C TYR A 37 -15.82 -7.94 19.30
N GLU A 38 -15.55 -9.21 19.16
CA GLU A 38 -16.31 -10.31 19.80
C GLU A 38 -16.21 -10.30 21.32
N LYS A 39 -15.11 -9.77 21.85
CA LYS A 39 -14.85 -9.58 23.29
C LYS A 39 -14.05 -8.28 23.51
N PRO A 40 -14.06 -7.69 24.69
CA PRO A 40 -13.21 -6.54 25.00
C PRO A 40 -11.74 -6.82 24.69
N LEU A 41 -11.06 -5.85 24.07
CA LEU A 41 -9.64 -5.98 23.77
C LEU A 41 -8.83 -5.93 25.07
N PRO A 42 -7.92 -6.86 25.31
CA PRO A 42 -6.96 -6.80 26.42
C PRO A 42 -5.84 -5.80 26.07
N LEU A 43 -6.17 -4.50 26.10
CA LEU A 43 -5.27 -3.43 25.66
C LEU A 43 -3.94 -3.40 26.44
N GLU A 44 -3.93 -3.93 27.66
CA GLU A 44 -2.73 -4.07 28.49
C GLU A 44 -1.67 -5.00 27.88
N LEU A 45 -2.07 -5.89 26.96
CA LEU A 45 -1.16 -6.78 26.25
C LEU A 45 -0.50 -6.12 25.03
N LEU A 46 -1.01 -4.96 24.58
CA LEU A 46 -0.36 -4.20 23.53
C LEU A 46 0.95 -3.58 24.04
N PRO A 47 1.97 -3.43 23.18
CA PRO A 47 3.18 -2.73 23.51
C PRO A 47 2.90 -1.32 24.10
N TYR A 48 3.70 -0.91 25.08
CA TYR A 48 3.51 0.36 25.78
C TYR A 48 3.39 1.55 24.81
N ILE A 49 4.29 1.61 23.80
CA ILE A 49 4.30 2.68 22.79
C ILE A 49 3.03 2.69 21.93
N GLU A 50 2.47 1.53 21.62
CA GLU A 50 1.21 1.47 20.86
C GLU A 50 0.02 2.02 21.66
N ARG A 51 0.05 1.86 22.98
CA ARG A 51 -1.02 2.34 23.87
C ARG A 51 -0.92 3.82 24.20
N THR A 52 0.28 4.38 24.28
CA THR A 52 0.54 5.70 24.86
C THR A 52 0.95 6.75 23.85
N ASP A 53 1.56 6.38 22.72
CA ASP A 53 1.92 7.32 21.68
C ASP A 53 0.69 7.66 20.82
N ALA A 54 0.37 8.96 20.73
CA ALA A 54 -0.70 9.45 19.85
C ALA A 54 -0.35 9.37 18.36
N TYR A 55 0.89 9.02 18.03
CA TYR A 55 1.39 8.96 16.67
C TYR A 55 1.93 7.56 16.34
N ARG A 56 1.92 7.24 15.06
CA ARG A 56 2.59 6.07 14.49
C ARG A 56 3.75 6.54 13.64
N SER A 57 4.95 6.08 13.93
CA SER A 57 6.12 6.33 13.10
C SER A 57 6.07 5.47 11.83
N ILE A 58 6.34 6.07 10.67
CA ILE A 58 6.34 5.41 9.35
C ILE A 58 7.69 5.54 8.63
N GLY A 59 8.61 6.33 9.15
CA GLY A 59 9.91 6.55 8.54
C GLY A 59 10.68 7.68 9.19
N THR A 60 11.70 8.13 8.49
CA THR A 60 12.62 9.18 8.91
C THR A 60 12.71 10.25 7.83
N ALA A 61 12.96 11.49 8.23
CA ALA A 61 13.29 12.60 7.35
C ALA A 61 14.43 13.44 7.95
N PHE A 62 15.07 14.27 7.15
CA PHE A 62 16.13 15.16 7.62
C PHE A 62 16.10 16.50 6.91
N ALA A 63 16.63 17.53 7.59
CA ALA A 63 16.75 18.87 7.05
C ALA A 63 17.96 18.98 6.12
N LEU A 64 17.74 19.45 4.90
CA LEU A 64 18.76 19.64 3.87
C LEU A 64 19.00 21.13 3.57
N GLY A 65 18.08 22.01 3.96
CA GLY A 65 18.15 23.44 3.74
C GLY A 65 17.10 24.18 4.54
N HIS A 66 17.01 25.49 4.38
CA HIS A 66 15.96 26.29 5.00
C HIS A 66 14.59 25.80 4.50
N ASN A 67 13.73 25.39 5.41
CA ASN A 67 12.42 24.77 5.17
C ASN A 67 12.43 23.75 4.02
N THR A 68 13.49 22.94 3.98
CA THR A 68 13.66 21.93 2.95
C THR A 68 14.06 20.61 3.60
N TYR A 69 13.14 19.66 3.56
CA TYR A 69 13.28 18.35 4.19
C TYR A 69 13.23 17.25 3.15
N VAL A 70 13.93 16.16 3.44
CA VAL A 70 14.07 15.01 2.53
C VAL A 70 13.67 13.73 3.26
N THR A 71 12.96 12.86 2.55
CA THR A 71 12.64 11.49 2.98
C THR A 71 12.60 10.56 1.77
N ALA A 72 12.43 9.25 2.00
CA ALA A 72 12.14 8.31 0.94
C ALA A 72 10.70 8.50 0.40
N GLY A 73 10.52 8.32 -0.90
CA GLY A 73 9.22 8.49 -1.55
C GLY A 73 8.16 7.57 -1.00
N HIS A 74 8.49 6.28 -0.75
CA HIS A 74 7.57 5.30 -0.20
C HIS A 74 7.08 5.66 1.21
N VAL A 75 7.83 6.42 2.01
CA VAL A 75 7.41 6.90 3.32
C VAL A 75 6.21 7.85 3.18
N LEU A 76 6.25 8.79 2.23
CA LEU A 76 5.10 9.67 1.97
C LEU A 76 3.94 8.93 1.31
N VAL A 77 4.23 7.97 0.42
CA VAL A 77 3.20 7.12 -0.21
C VAL A 77 2.46 6.30 0.85
N ALA A 78 3.15 5.80 1.87
CA ALA A 78 2.50 5.16 3.02
C ALA A 78 1.51 6.11 3.70
N GLY A 79 1.81 7.41 3.79
CA GLY A 79 0.88 8.44 4.27
C GLY A 79 -0.34 8.62 3.37
N ILE A 80 -0.19 8.55 2.04
CA ILE A 80 -1.31 8.61 1.09
C ILE A 80 -2.22 7.37 1.23
N ALA A 81 -1.61 6.21 1.35
CA ALA A 81 -2.32 4.94 1.53
C ALA A 81 -2.94 4.81 2.91
N SER A 82 -2.44 5.58 3.87
CA SER A 82 -2.81 5.51 5.26
C SER A 82 -4.15 6.20 5.52
N GLN A 83 -4.76 5.74 6.55
CA GLN A 83 -6.03 6.18 7.07
C GLN A 83 -5.88 7.20 8.20
N TYR A 84 -4.64 7.46 8.58
CA TYR A 84 -4.31 8.33 9.69
C TYR A 84 -4.22 9.81 9.29
N GLY A 85 -4.46 10.14 8.03
CA GLY A 85 -4.38 11.51 7.51
C GLY A 85 -2.99 11.87 7.00
N ALA A 86 -2.70 13.18 6.95
CA ALA A 86 -1.45 13.70 6.43
C ALA A 86 -0.27 13.32 7.33
N PRO A 87 0.90 12.94 6.76
CA PRO A 87 2.11 12.75 7.54
C PRO A 87 2.62 14.09 8.08
N ALA A 88 3.33 14.01 9.20
CA ALA A 88 3.98 15.14 9.85
C ALA A 88 5.39 14.74 10.30
N LEU A 89 6.23 15.72 10.60
CA LEU A 89 7.53 15.49 11.21
C LEU A 89 7.45 15.65 12.72
N ARG A 90 8.00 14.70 13.45
CA ARG A 90 8.18 14.79 14.91
C ARG A 90 9.66 15.02 15.21
N ALA A 91 9.95 16.13 15.89
CA ALA A 91 11.30 16.48 16.33
C ALA A 91 11.68 15.71 17.61
N ALA A 92 12.96 15.76 17.99
CA ALA A 92 13.50 15.07 19.15
C ALA A 92 12.90 15.56 20.49
N ASP A 93 12.37 16.77 20.54
CA ASP A 93 11.67 17.34 21.71
C ASP A 93 10.18 16.96 21.76
N GLY A 94 9.70 16.19 20.78
CA GLY A 94 8.31 15.74 20.65
C GLY A 94 7.39 16.72 19.93
N SER A 95 7.88 17.91 19.54
CA SER A 95 7.09 18.84 18.70
C SER A 95 6.78 18.21 17.34
N VAL A 96 5.58 18.50 16.80
CA VAL A 96 5.09 17.90 15.55
C VAL A 96 4.75 19.00 14.55
N HIS A 97 5.33 18.91 13.36
CA HIS A 97 5.28 19.90 12.31
C HIS A 97 4.59 19.34 11.07
N ALA A 98 3.53 19.98 10.61
CA ALA A 98 2.76 19.53 9.46
C ALA A 98 3.53 19.73 8.15
N ILE A 99 3.46 18.75 7.24
CA ILE A 99 3.95 18.90 5.87
C ILE A 99 3.01 19.84 5.12
N GLU A 100 3.53 20.95 4.63
CA GLU A 100 2.76 21.94 3.87
C GLU A 100 2.75 21.60 2.38
N ARG A 101 3.92 21.48 1.79
CA ARG A 101 4.09 21.35 0.33
C ARG A 101 5.13 20.31 -0.03
N ILE A 102 4.83 19.56 -1.08
CA ILE A 102 5.80 18.68 -1.74
C ILE A 102 6.48 19.48 -2.85
N LEU A 103 7.82 19.53 -2.84
CA LEU A 103 8.65 20.30 -3.74
C LEU A 103 9.22 19.48 -4.89
N LYS A 104 9.60 18.22 -4.62
CA LYS A 104 10.10 17.25 -5.59
C LYS A 104 9.64 15.85 -5.15
N PHE A 105 9.41 14.96 -6.11
CA PHE A 105 9.07 13.58 -5.81
C PHE A 105 9.46 12.68 -6.99
N SER A 106 9.96 11.50 -6.70
CA SER A 106 10.16 10.44 -7.68
C SER A 106 9.75 9.10 -7.10
N ALA A 107 8.77 8.44 -7.73
CA ALA A 107 8.41 7.08 -7.37
C ALA A 107 9.47 6.06 -7.83
N HIS A 108 10.20 6.36 -8.90
CA HIS A 108 11.24 5.48 -9.43
C HIS A 108 12.53 5.53 -8.61
N GLU A 109 13.00 6.73 -8.28
CA GLU A 109 14.21 6.93 -7.47
C GLU A 109 13.92 6.92 -5.97
N ASP A 110 12.64 6.83 -5.60
CA ASP A 110 12.14 6.66 -4.24
C ASP A 110 12.58 7.78 -3.29
N TYR A 111 12.35 9.04 -3.68
CA TYR A 111 12.60 10.18 -2.81
C TYR A 111 11.44 11.19 -2.83
N ALA A 112 11.37 11.99 -1.76
CA ALA A 112 10.52 13.16 -1.66
C ALA A 112 11.27 14.32 -1.00
N VAL A 113 11.07 15.53 -1.54
CA VAL A 113 11.53 16.80 -0.94
C VAL A 113 10.31 17.63 -0.63
N PHE A 114 10.24 18.19 0.57
CA PHE A 114 9.04 18.90 1.03
C PHE A 114 9.40 20.05 1.99
N ALA A 115 8.40 20.90 2.24
CA ALA A 115 8.46 22.00 3.19
C ALA A 115 7.39 21.83 4.27
N LEU A 116 7.63 22.39 5.45
CA LEU A 116 6.72 22.39 6.59
C LEU A 116 5.93 23.69 6.66
N ALA A 117 4.78 23.64 7.30
CA ALA A 117 3.92 24.82 7.56
C ALA A 117 4.57 25.75 8.59
N ASP A 118 5.22 25.18 9.59
CA ASP A 118 5.94 25.84 10.67
C ASP A 118 7.35 25.23 10.75
N ASP A 119 8.31 25.86 10.07
CA ASP A 119 9.69 25.37 10.01
C ASP A 119 10.36 25.56 11.39
N PRO A 120 10.79 24.48 12.09
CA PRO A 120 11.58 24.60 13.31
C PRO A 120 13.00 25.12 13.05
N ALA A 121 13.37 25.34 11.78
CA ALA A 121 14.63 25.88 11.31
C ALA A 121 15.88 25.22 11.93
N PRO A 122 15.99 23.89 11.94
CA PRO A 122 17.20 23.24 12.43
C PRO A 122 18.38 23.58 11.54
N PRO A 123 19.61 23.58 12.07
CA PRO A 123 20.79 23.65 11.22
C PRO A 123 20.78 22.52 10.20
N PRO A 124 20.77 22.80 8.88
CA PRO A 124 20.73 21.75 7.87
C PRO A 124 22.02 20.91 7.89
N LEU A 125 21.89 19.67 7.44
CA LEU A 125 23.06 18.81 7.24
C LEU A 125 23.80 19.24 5.96
N GLU A 126 25.11 19.31 6.07
CA GLU A 126 25.98 19.52 4.92
C GLU A 126 25.96 18.30 3.99
N VAL A 127 26.36 18.47 2.74
CA VAL A 127 26.31 17.44 1.70
C VAL A 127 27.71 17.08 1.22
N ASP A 128 27.94 15.79 1.00
CA ASP A 128 29.07 15.28 0.22
C ASP A 128 28.53 14.54 -1.01
N ARG A 129 28.89 15.01 -2.20
CA ARG A 129 28.42 14.44 -3.47
C ARG A 129 29.34 13.37 -4.05
N GLU A 130 30.52 13.20 -3.47
CA GLU A 130 31.59 12.34 -4.00
C GLU A 130 32.15 11.36 -2.95
N PRO A 131 31.26 10.57 -2.28
CA PRO A 131 31.71 9.60 -1.29
C PRO A 131 32.59 8.55 -1.96
N GLN A 132 33.59 8.10 -1.24
CA GLN A 132 34.54 7.10 -1.75
C GLN A 132 34.15 5.70 -1.25
N LEU A 133 34.44 4.70 -2.07
CA LEU A 133 34.29 3.29 -1.69
C LEU A 133 35.17 2.97 -0.48
N ASP A 134 34.69 2.11 0.39
CA ASP A 134 35.33 1.70 1.64
C ASP A 134 35.38 2.78 2.74
N ASP A 135 34.83 3.98 2.51
CA ASP A 135 34.73 5.00 3.54
C ASP A 135 33.75 4.58 4.66
N PRO A 136 34.05 4.98 5.92
CA PRO A 136 33.12 4.84 7.01
C PRO A 136 31.84 5.67 6.77
N VAL A 137 30.68 5.08 7.03
CA VAL A 137 29.39 5.73 6.91
C VAL A 137 28.54 5.57 8.16
N LEU A 138 27.59 6.49 8.35
CA LEU A 138 26.65 6.49 9.45
C LEU A 138 25.22 6.48 8.89
N ALA A 139 24.46 5.42 9.18
CA ALA A 139 23.03 5.37 8.89
C ALA A 139 22.25 5.93 10.07
N VAL A 140 21.37 6.89 9.80
CA VAL A 140 20.59 7.59 10.83
C VAL A 140 19.11 7.41 10.58
N GLY A 141 18.35 7.11 11.62
CA GLY A 141 16.89 7.00 11.49
C GLY A 141 16.20 6.44 12.72
N ASN A 142 14.88 6.41 12.67
CA ASN A 142 14.01 5.91 13.73
C ASN A 142 13.75 4.42 13.57
N ALA A 143 14.76 3.61 13.87
CA ALA A 143 14.64 2.16 13.78
C ALA A 143 13.52 1.63 14.68
N LEU A 144 12.55 0.96 14.09
CA LEU A 144 11.41 0.33 14.78
C LEU A 144 10.53 1.30 15.61
N GLY A 145 10.65 2.61 15.39
CA GLY A 145 9.89 3.60 16.15
C GLY A 145 10.44 3.87 17.56
N GLU A 146 11.66 3.46 17.87
CA GLU A 146 12.28 3.55 19.21
C GLU A 146 13.11 4.84 19.41
N GLY A 147 13.00 5.79 18.49
CA GLY A 147 13.76 7.05 18.48
C GLY A 147 14.90 7.04 17.47
N ILE A 148 15.50 8.24 17.25
CA ILE A 148 16.59 8.41 16.27
C ILE A 148 17.87 7.76 16.78
N VAL A 149 18.34 6.77 16.05
CA VAL A 149 19.60 6.05 16.29
C VAL A 149 20.62 6.35 15.19
N ILE A 150 21.90 6.28 15.53
CA ILE A 150 23.02 6.44 14.61
C ILE A 150 23.80 5.13 14.64
N ARG A 151 24.01 4.50 13.49
CA ARG A 151 24.70 3.22 13.35
C ARG A 151 25.81 3.35 12.32
N ASP A 152 26.98 2.86 12.65
CA ASP A 152 28.17 2.87 11.81
C ASP A 152 28.27 1.67 10.88
N GLY A 153 29.01 1.84 9.81
CA GLY A 153 29.30 0.83 8.81
C GLY A 153 30.26 1.37 7.74
N LEU A 154 30.26 0.71 6.59
CA LEU A 154 31.12 1.05 5.45
C LEU A 154 30.28 1.24 4.18
N TYR A 155 30.73 2.09 3.29
CA TYR A 155 30.29 2.13 1.89
C TYR A 155 30.96 0.96 1.17
N THR A 156 30.23 -0.13 0.94
CA THR A 156 30.80 -1.42 0.52
C THR A 156 30.86 -1.61 -0.99
N SER A 157 29.92 -1.05 -1.74
CA SER A 157 29.87 -1.19 -3.19
C SER A 157 28.86 -0.23 -3.83
N SER A 158 28.93 -0.11 -5.16
CA SER A 158 27.91 0.56 -5.98
C SER A 158 27.22 -0.48 -6.86
N THR A 159 25.88 -0.45 -6.89
CA THR A 159 25.09 -1.34 -7.74
C THR A 159 24.31 -0.51 -8.76
N PRO A 160 24.40 -0.82 -10.07
CA PRO A 160 23.57 -0.15 -11.05
C PRO A 160 22.08 -0.25 -10.69
N GLU A 161 21.33 0.79 -10.99
CA GLU A 161 19.89 0.77 -10.91
C GLU A 161 19.30 -0.29 -11.88
N ASP A 162 18.25 -0.97 -11.45
CA ASP A 162 17.79 -2.22 -12.07
C ASP A 162 17.10 -2.04 -13.43
N GLN A 163 16.67 -0.83 -13.79
CA GLN A 163 15.90 -0.62 -15.01
C GLN A 163 16.75 -0.18 -16.19
N ASP A 164 17.45 0.94 -16.07
CA ASP A 164 18.22 1.56 -17.15
C ASP A 164 19.73 1.53 -16.87
N GLY A 165 20.15 1.25 -15.63
CA GLY A 165 21.56 1.26 -15.21
C GLY A 165 22.23 2.63 -15.28
N ARG A 166 21.43 3.72 -15.38
CA ARG A 166 21.94 5.08 -15.63
C ARG A 166 22.62 5.72 -14.43
N TRP A 167 22.37 5.20 -13.26
CA TRP A 167 22.94 5.63 -12.01
C TRP A 167 23.13 4.42 -11.10
N LYS A 168 23.78 4.61 -9.92
CA LYS A 168 24.11 3.50 -9.03
C LYS A 168 23.61 3.79 -7.62
N TRP A 169 23.06 2.76 -6.99
CA TRP A 169 22.80 2.74 -5.56
C TRP A 169 24.11 2.71 -4.78
N ILE A 170 24.16 3.40 -3.66
CA ILE A 170 25.17 3.19 -2.62
C ILE A 170 24.76 1.96 -1.83
N ARG A 171 25.67 0.96 -1.73
CA ARG A 171 25.51 -0.21 -0.86
C ARG A 171 26.32 0.00 0.39
N PHE A 172 25.72 -0.21 1.55
CA PHE A 172 26.38 0.03 2.82
C PHE A 172 26.04 -1.03 3.86
N SER A 173 26.96 -1.25 4.83
CA SER A 173 26.87 -2.31 5.84
C SER A 173 26.32 -1.84 7.20
N ALA A 174 26.16 -0.54 7.42
CA ALA A 174 25.55 -0.04 8.66
C ALA A 174 24.14 -0.62 8.82
N ALA A 175 23.83 -1.13 10.02
CA ALA A 175 22.56 -1.79 10.25
C ALA A 175 21.35 -0.84 10.02
N ALA A 176 20.45 -1.25 9.15
CA ALA A 176 19.18 -0.56 8.92
C ALA A 176 17.98 -1.50 9.19
N SER A 177 16.90 -0.94 9.66
CA SER A 177 15.65 -1.63 10.00
C SER A 177 14.45 -0.82 9.51
N PRO A 178 13.25 -1.38 9.42
CA PRO A 178 12.05 -0.60 9.16
C PRO A 178 12.00 0.63 10.08
N GLY A 179 11.67 1.79 9.51
CA GLY A 179 11.74 3.09 10.19
C GLY A 179 12.99 3.92 9.86
N ASN A 180 14.10 3.31 9.41
CA ASN A 180 15.25 4.07 8.90
C ASN A 180 15.03 4.64 7.49
N SER A 181 14.03 4.16 6.76
CA SER A 181 13.68 4.66 5.43
C SER A 181 13.49 6.16 5.43
N GLY A 182 14.14 6.85 4.50
CA GLY A 182 14.13 8.31 4.38
C GLY A 182 15.15 9.03 5.26
N GLY A 183 15.84 8.33 6.15
CA GLY A 183 16.92 8.90 6.97
C GLY A 183 18.18 9.18 6.17
N PRO A 184 19.07 10.06 6.64
CA PRO A 184 20.33 10.35 5.97
C PRO A 184 21.32 9.19 6.14
N LEU A 185 22.03 8.88 5.04
CA LEU A 185 23.30 8.19 5.08
C LEU A 185 24.39 9.26 5.06
N LEU A 186 25.26 9.26 6.08
CA LEU A 186 26.28 10.28 6.28
C LEU A 186 27.69 9.69 6.10
N ASP A 187 28.63 10.52 5.73
CA ASP A 187 30.06 10.22 5.84
C ASP A 187 30.56 10.35 7.31
N ALA A 188 31.82 10.10 7.55
CA ALA A 188 32.42 10.19 8.88
C ALA A 188 32.42 11.61 9.48
N ALA A 189 32.33 12.66 8.64
CA ALA A 189 32.22 14.05 9.05
C ALA A 189 30.77 14.48 9.33
N GLY A 190 29.80 13.61 9.07
CA GLY A 190 28.37 13.87 9.24
C GLY A 190 27.77 14.67 8.09
N ARG A 191 28.35 14.59 6.90
CA ARG A 191 27.78 15.17 5.67
C ARG A 191 26.93 14.11 4.96
N VAL A 192 25.81 14.51 4.38
CA VAL A 192 24.88 13.63 3.69
C VAL A 192 25.47 13.15 2.37
N ILE A 193 25.60 11.85 2.21
CA ILE A 193 25.98 11.19 0.96
C ILE A 193 24.80 10.56 0.24
N GLY A 194 23.71 10.27 0.98
CA GLY A 194 22.51 9.67 0.38
C GLY A 194 21.33 9.55 1.35
N ILE A 195 20.24 8.97 0.85
CA ILE A 195 19.01 8.68 1.58
C ILE A 195 18.90 7.18 1.77
N VAL A 196 18.67 6.71 2.99
CA VAL A 196 18.42 5.29 3.27
C VAL A 196 17.07 4.90 2.67
N ILE A 197 17.07 3.92 1.75
CA ILE A 197 15.87 3.50 1.04
C ILE A 197 15.39 2.13 1.54
N GLY A 198 16.27 1.16 1.63
CA GLY A 198 15.84 -0.19 1.94
C GLY A 198 16.99 -1.14 2.26
N LYS A 199 16.60 -2.40 2.50
CA LYS A 199 17.50 -3.50 2.81
C LYS A 199 17.45 -4.55 1.69
N SER A 200 18.59 -5.16 1.38
CA SER A 200 18.64 -6.36 0.55
C SER A 200 17.93 -7.52 1.24
N ALA A 201 17.11 -8.26 0.51
CA ALA A 201 16.41 -9.41 1.05
C ALA A 201 17.36 -10.57 1.41
N ASN A 202 18.49 -10.69 0.72
CA ASN A 202 19.37 -11.84 0.75
C ASN A 202 20.76 -11.57 1.35
N GLU A 203 21.04 -10.33 1.73
CA GLU A 203 22.36 -9.90 2.24
C GLU A 203 22.19 -8.92 3.40
N ASN A 204 23.21 -8.80 4.24
CA ASN A 204 23.27 -7.78 5.29
C ASN A 204 23.73 -6.41 4.74
N LEU A 205 23.36 -6.10 3.52
CA LEU A 205 23.64 -4.82 2.88
C LEU A 205 22.35 -4.02 2.67
N ASN A 206 22.47 -2.71 2.78
CA ASN A 206 21.38 -1.79 2.61
C ASN A 206 21.61 -0.91 1.38
N TYR A 207 20.54 -0.29 0.90
CA TYR A 207 20.55 0.59 -0.27
C TYR A 207 20.33 2.03 0.15
N SER A 208 21.09 2.94 -0.44
CA SER A 208 20.88 4.37 -0.32
C SER A 208 20.89 5.03 -1.69
N LEU A 209 19.95 5.96 -1.90
CA LEU A 209 19.94 6.83 -3.07
C LEU A 209 21.01 7.89 -2.90
N PRO A 210 21.95 8.08 -3.85
CA PRO A 210 22.94 9.16 -3.78
C PRO A 210 22.27 10.53 -3.70
N ILE A 211 22.73 11.38 -2.80
CA ILE A 211 22.10 12.70 -2.56
C ILE A 211 22.12 13.59 -3.80
N GLY A 212 23.13 13.45 -4.66
CA GLY A 212 23.23 14.18 -5.92
C GLY A 212 21.98 14.01 -6.80
N ARG A 213 21.35 12.82 -6.78
CA ARG A 213 20.12 12.55 -7.54
C ARG A 213 18.99 13.48 -7.13
N VAL A 214 18.85 13.71 -5.83
CA VAL A 214 17.80 14.58 -5.26
C VAL A 214 18.08 16.05 -5.51
N LEU A 215 19.34 16.46 -5.36
CA LEU A 215 19.76 17.84 -5.57
C LEU A 215 19.55 18.29 -7.02
N ASP A 216 19.94 17.45 -7.98
CA ASP A 216 19.87 17.74 -9.41
C ASP A 216 18.48 17.49 -10.02
N ALA A 217 17.56 16.92 -9.26
CA ALA A 217 16.22 16.60 -9.71
C ALA A 217 15.37 17.87 -9.96
N PRO A 218 14.49 17.86 -10.98
CA PRO A 218 13.59 18.97 -11.25
C PRO A 218 12.52 19.14 -10.15
N GLY A 219 11.93 20.32 -10.07
CA GLY A 219 10.76 20.60 -9.23
C GLY A 219 9.49 19.98 -9.83
N ALA A 220 9.40 18.65 -9.82
CA ALA A 220 8.31 17.89 -10.39
C ALA A 220 8.12 16.57 -9.64
N ALA A 221 6.98 15.93 -9.83
CA ALA A 221 6.75 14.52 -9.49
C ALA A 221 6.99 13.68 -10.74
N GLY A 222 7.87 12.70 -10.64
CA GLY A 222 8.16 11.74 -11.70
C GLY A 222 7.69 10.33 -11.32
N PHE A 223 7.02 9.66 -12.25
CA PHE A 223 6.56 8.30 -12.12
C PHE A 223 7.12 7.46 -13.27
N ASP A 224 7.88 6.44 -12.94
CA ASP A 224 8.03 5.28 -13.78
C ASP A 224 7.04 4.23 -13.26
N VAL A 225 6.11 3.82 -14.08
CA VAL A 225 5.03 2.92 -13.68
C VAL A 225 5.57 1.58 -13.20
N ARG A 226 6.72 1.15 -13.70
CA ARG A 226 7.41 -0.06 -13.25
C ARG A 226 7.82 0.00 -11.76
N ALA A 227 8.06 1.19 -11.25
CA ALA A 227 8.37 1.41 -9.83
C ALA A 227 7.12 1.46 -8.95
N LEU A 228 5.92 1.57 -9.53
CA LEU A 228 4.67 1.45 -8.81
C LEU A 228 4.41 -0.02 -8.50
N GLN A 229 5.00 -0.54 -7.44
CA GLN A 229 4.73 -1.90 -6.93
C GLN A 229 3.24 -2.13 -6.67
N ALA A 230 2.51 -1.05 -6.58
CA ALA A 230 1.09 -0.97 -6.35
C ALA A 230 0.22 -1.56 -7.47
N LEU A 231 0.71 -1.75 -8.68
CA LEU A 231 -0.07 -2.21 -9.82
C LEU A 231 0.59 -3.42 -10.51
N PRO A 232 0.74 -4.55 -9.84
CA PRO A 232 1.44 -5.71 -10.39
C PRO A 232 0.77 -6.28 -11.64
N PHE A 233 -0.54 -6.09 -11.83
CA PHE A 233 -1.26 -6.48 -13.05
C PHE A 233 -0.83 -5.68 -14.29
N LEU A 234 -0.15 -4.56 -14.12
CA LEU A 234 0.41 -3.79 -15.24
C LEU A 234 1.55 -4.51 -15.95
N ARG A 235 2.25 -5.44 -15.29
CA ARG A 235 3.47 -6.08 -15.81
C ARG A 235 3.29 -6.76 -17.18
N GLY A 236 2.09 -7.24 -17.49
CA GLY A 236 1.74 -7.86 -18.76
C GLY A 236 1.25 -6.89 -19.84
N THR A 237 1.22 -5.58 -19.58
CA THR A 237 0.64 -4.57 -20.47
C THR A 237 1.68 -3.56 -20.96
N ARG A 238 1.39 -2.89 -22.08
CA ARG A 238 2.20 -1.75 -22.55
C ARG A 238 2.17 -0.58 -21.58
N SER A 239 1.07 -0.43 -20.84
CA SER A 239 0.91 0.59 -19.80
C SER A 239 1.97 0.48 -18.71
N TYR A 240 2.58 -0.69 -18.52
CA TYR A 240 3.71 -0.92 -17.63
C TYR A 240 4.98 -0.14 -18.02
N LEU A 241 5.12 0.26 -19.27
CA LEU A 241 6.28 0.99 -19.77
C LEU A 241 6.08 2.52 -19.79
N LEU A 242 4.91 2.99 -19.42
CA LEU A 242 4.59 4.41 -19.45
C LEU A 242 5.33 5.15 -18.32
N LYS A 243 5.69 6.39 -18.62
CA LYS A 243 6.18 7.36 -17.65
C LYS A 243 5.14 8.44 -17.50
N ASP A 244 4.99 8.94 -16.32
CA ASP A 244 4.04 10.00 -15.99
C ASP A 244 4.68 11.00 -15.03
N GLY A 245 3.98 12.10 -14.76
CA GLY A 245 4.44 13.10 -13.83
C GLY A 245 3.50 14.29 -13.77
N PHE A 246 3.77 15.16 -12.83
CA PHE A 246 3.08 16.43 -12.71
C PHE A 246 3.97 17.48 -12.06
N ALA A 247 3.63 18.77 -12.30
CA ALA A 247 4.39 19.89 -11.75
C ALA A 247 4.25 19.97 -10.21
N LEU A 248 5.33 20.33 -9.56
CA LEU A 248 5.43 20.68 -8.15
C LEU A 248 5.97 22.13 -8.05
N PRO A 249 5.74 22.86 -6.95
CA PRO A 249 5.20 22.37 -5.67
C PRO A 249 3.68 22.24 -5.65
N LYS A 250 3.19 21.33 -4.78
CA LYS A 250 1.76 21.17 -4.44
C LYS A 250 1.59 21.03 -2.94
N GLY A 251 0.47 21.55 -2.42
CA GLY A 251 0.05 21.21 -1.06
C GLY A 251 -0.15 19.69 -0.90
N TRP A 252 -0.05 19.19 0.32
CA TRP A 252 -0.14 17.75 0.59
C TRP A 252 -1.41 17.11 0.00
N ALA A 253 -2.57 17.71 0.22
CA ALA A 253 -3.84 17.14 -0.26
C ALA A 253 -3.91 17.07 -1.80
N ASP A 254 -3.39 18.10 -2.49
CA ASP A 254 -3.36 18.14 -3.95
C ASP A 254 -2.32 17.18 -4.52
N PHE A 255 -1.19 17.01 -3.84
CA PHE A 255 -0.20 16.00 -4.19
C PHE A 255 -0.77 14.59 -4.05
N ALA A 256 -1.41 14.27 -2.91
CA ALA A 256 -2.01 12.96 -2.66
C ALA A 256 -3.09 12.63 -3.70
N ARG A 257 -3.93 13.61 -4.06
CA ARG A 257 -4.94 13.46 -5.11
C ARG A 257 -4.29 13.21 -6.47
N ALA A 258 -3.33 14.03 -6.87
CA ALA A 258 -2.63 13.89 -8.15
C ALA A 258 -1.89 12.52 -8.24
N TYR A 259 -1.30 12.06 -7.14
CA TYR A 259 -0.70 10.73 -7.05
C TYR A 259 -1.73 9.62 -7.31
N GLN A 260 -2.88 9.68 -6.63
CA GLN A 260 -3.97 8.72 -6.83
C GLN A 260 -4.53 8.75 -8.27
N GLU A 261 -4.67 9.94 -8.85
CA GLU A 261 -5.11 10.09 -10.24
C GLU A 261 -4.14 9.43 -11.25
N VAL A 262 -2.82 9.51 -11.01
CA VAL A 262 -1.83 8.80 -11.83
C VAL A 262 -2.06 7.29 -11.74
N ILE A 263 -2.20 6.76 -10.52
CA ILE A 263 -2.44 5.32 -10.32
C ILE A 263 -3.75 4.88 -10.97
N GLU A 264 -4.82 5.67 -10.81
CA GLU A 264 -6.11 5.36 -11.41
C GLU A 264 -6.05 5.34 -12.93
N ARG A 265 -5.45 6.37 -13.54
CA ARG A 265 -5.28 6.46 -14.99
C ARG A 265 -4.52 5.26 -15.55
N HIS A 266 -3.39 4.89 -14.93
CA HIS A 266 -2.60 3.74 -15.37
C HIS A 266 -3.35 2.42 -15.16
N GLY A 267 -4.08 2.30 -14.07
CA GLY A 267 -4.95 1.15 -13.80
C GLY A 267 -6.03 0.99 -14.87
N GLU A 268 -6.67 2.08 -15.30
CA GLU A 268 -7.68 2.05 -16.38
C GLU A 268 -7.06 1.71 -17.75
N LEU A 269 -5.90 2.28 -18.07
CA LEU A 269 -5.20 1.95 -19.33
C LEU A 269 -4.84 0.46 -19.39
N ALA A 270 -4.31 -0.08 -18.30
CA ALA A 270 -3.99 -1.49 -18.22
C ALA A 270 -5.23 -2.39 -18.30
N ARG A 271 -6.30 -2.00 -17.60
CA ARG A 271 -7.58 -2.70 -17.66
C ARG A 271 -8.12 -2.72 -19.10
N ALA A 272 -8.15 -1.57 -19.77
CA ALA A 272 -8.60 -1.46 -21.14
C ALA A 272 -7.75 -2.33 -22.10
N GLU A 273 -6.44 -2.34 -21.93
CA GLU A 273 -5.52 -3.17 -22.73
C GLU A 273 -5.77 -4.67 -22.52
N LEU A 274 -5.92 -5.08 -21.25
CA LEU A 274 -6.21 -6.49 -20.94
C LEU A 274 -7.56 -6.93 -21.49
N LEU A 275 -8.59 -6.11 -21.33
CA LEU A 275 -9.91 -6.41 -21.86
C LEU A 275 -9.92 -6.49 -23.39
N ALA A 276 -9.23 -5.57 -24.07
CA ALA A 276 -9.11 -5.60 -25.53
C ALA A 276 -8.37 -6.84 -26.05
N ALA A 277 -7.31 -7.25 -25.34
CA ALA A 277 -6.52 -8.42 -25.73
C ALA A 277 -7.26 -9.75 -25.50
N TYR A 278 -8.20 -9.79 -24.56
CA TYR A 278 -8.82 -11.03 -24.10
C TYR A 278 -10.34 -11.01 -24.14
N ALA A 279 -10.98 -10.01 -24.76
CA ALA A 279 -12.44 -9.85 -24.79
C ALA A 279 -13.17 -11.12 -25.25
N ASP A 280 -12.61 -11.81 -26.27
CA ASP A 280 -13.17 -13.05 -26.79
C ASP A 280 -13.03 -14.25 -25.85
N ARG A 281 -12.18 -14.12 -24.81
CA ARG A 281 -11.90 -15.15 -23.81
C ARG A 281 -12.58 -14.90 -22.48
N LEU A 282 -13.15 -13.70 -22.27
CA LEU A 282 -13.76 -13.29 -21.01
C LEU A 282 -15.06 -14.04 -20.68
N PHE A 283 -15.67 -14.71 -21.69
CA PHE A 283 -16.86 -15.52 -21.51
C PHE A 283 -16.94 -16.76 -22.39
N PRO A 284 -15.86 -17.45 -22.71
CA PRO A 284 -16.03 -18.77 -23.26
C PRO A 284 -16.50 -19.69 -22.13
N LYS A 285 -17.33 -20.63 -22.47
CA LYS A 285 -17.64 -21.74 -21.59
C LYS A 285 -16.35 -22.42 -21.12
N GLY A 286 -16.02 -22.30 -19.83
CA GLY A 286 -14.81 -22.87 -19.24
C GLY A 286 -13.54 -22.03 -19.45
N ARG A 287 -12.47 -22.39 -18.90
CA ARG A 287 -11.02 -22.03 -18.92
C ARG A 287 -10.51 -20.64 -19.34
N GLY A 288 -11.25 -19.77 -20.02
CA GLY A 288 -10.72 -18.50 -20.53
C GLY A 288 -10.25 -17.52 -19.46
N VAL A 289 -10.90 -17.54 -18.30
CA VAL A 289 -10.51 -16.71 -17.15
C VAL A 289 -9.19 -17.17 -16.55
N GLU A 290 -8.94 -18.49 -16.53
CA GLU A 290 -7.67 -19.03 -16.04
C GLU A 290 -6.48 -18.58 -16.90
N ASP A 291 -6.62 -18.62 -18.20
CA ASP A 291 -5.56 -18.19 -19.14
C ASP A 291 -5.26 -16.70 -18.98
N LEU A 292 -6.28 -15.88 -18.72
CA LEU A 292 -6.11 -14.46 -18.46
C LEU A 292 -5.36 -14.21 -17.15
N LEU A 293 -5.73 -14.94 -16.09
CA LEU A 293 -5.08 -14.80 -14.78
C LEU A 293 -3.65 -15.34 -14.78
N TYR A 294 -3.30 -16.25 -15.66
CA TYR A 294 -1.92 -16.70 -15.84
C TYR A 294 -1.02 -15.64 -16.47
N GLY A 295 -1.57 -14.82 -17.35
CA GLY A 295 -0.82 -13.72 -17.97
C GLY A 295 -0.61 -12.51 -17.06
N VAL A 296 -1.45 -12.37 -16.06
CA VAL A 296 -1.36 -11.35 -15.01
C VAL A 296 -0.85 -12.07 -13.77
N ASP A 297 0.35 -11.84 -13.34
CA ASP A 297 1.07 -12.49 -12.25
C ASP A 297 0.13 -13.21 -11.25
N ALA A 298 -0.04 -14.53 -11.40
CA ALA A 298 -1.01 -15.34 -10.67
C ALA A 298 -0.82 -15.31 -9.13
N ALA A 299 0.30 -14.76 -8.66
CA ALA A 299 0.54 -14.53 -7.24
C ALA A 299 -0.40 -13.46 -6.63
N TYR A 300 -0.96 -12.60 -7.46
CA TYR A 300 -1.82 -11.49 -7.01
C TYR A 300 -3.31 -11.71 -7.22
N PHE A 301 -3.67 -12.67 -8.09
CA PHE A 301 -5.06 -13.04 -8.31
C PHE A 301 -5.25 -14.50 -7.94
N PRO A 302 -6.08 -14.81 -6.96
CA PRO A 302 -6.44 -16.18 -6.68
C PRO A 302 -7.07 -16.80 -7.93
N ARG A 303 -6.74 -18.03 -8.23
CA ARG A 303 -7.43 -18.77 -9.27
C ARG A 303 -8.90 -18.80 -8.95
N VAL A 304 -9.69 -18.33 -9.86
CA VAL A 304 -11.09 -17.97 -9.65
C VAL A 304 -11.94 -19.23 -9.55
N ILE A 305 -12.91 -19.15 -8.72
CA ILE A 305 -14.04 -20.06 -8.75
C ILE A 305 -14.83 -19.82 -10.01
N MET A 306 -14.94 -20.83 -10.80
CA MET A 306 -15.80 -20.84 -11.98
C MET A 306 -17.01 -21.71 -11.71
N GLN A 307 -18.10 -21.35 -12.32
CA GLN A 307 -19.24 -22.20 -12.33
C GLN A 307 -19.22 -23.12 -13.54
N ASP A 308 -19.49 -24.40 -13.32
CA ASP A 308 -19.70 -25.34 -14.40
C ASP A 308 -21.14 -25.22 -14.99
N ASN A 309 -21.39 -25.95 -16.07
CA ASN A 309 -22.67 -25.92 -16.75
C ASN A 309 -23.85 -26.50 -15.91
N ASP A 310 -23.55 -27.10 -14.78
CA ASP A 310 -24.53 -27.76 -13.87
C ASP A 310 -24.77 -26.91 -12.61
N ASP A 311 -24.51 -25.61 -12.66
CA ASP A 311 -24.66 -24.70 -11.51
C ASP A 311 -23.76 -25.04 -10.32
N ARG A 312 -22.65 -25.73 -10.52
CA ARG A 312 -21.69 -26.07 -9.48
C ARG A 312 -20.52 -25.12 -9.50
N TRP A 313 -20.14 -24.68 -8.34
CA TRP A 313 -18.93 -23.89 -8.18
C TRP A 313 -17.70 -24.81 -8.20
N VAL A 314 -16.86 -24.66 -9.21
CA VAL A 314 -15.60 -25.35 -9.31
C VAL A 314 -14.51 -24.42 -8.81
N ALA A 315 -13.95 -24.77 -7.66
CA ALA A 315 -12.76 -24.09 -7.16
C ALA A 315 -11.54 -24.72 -7.81
N HIS A 316 -10.83 -23.96 -8.64
CA HIS A 316 -9.46 -24.30 -8.95
C HIS A 316 -8.60 -23.93 -7.74
N GLU A 317 -8.26 -24.91 -6.95
CA GLU A 317 -7.41 -24.76 -5.78
C GLU A 317 -5.95 -24.51 -6.18
N PRO A 318 -5.40 -23.31 -6.01
CA PRO A 318 -3.98 -23.19 -5.79
C PRO A 318 -3.65 -23.84 -4.43
N ARG A 319 -2.47 -24.36 -4.24
CA ARG A 319 -2.01 -25.13 -3.07
C ARG A 319 -2.26 -24.48 -1.68
N TYR A 320 -2.88 -23.30 -1.59
CA TYR A 320 -3.04 -22.49 -0.38
C TYR A 320 -4.42 -21.83 -0.25
N THR A 321 -5.44 -22.35 -0.93
CA THR A 321 -6.82 -21.84 -0.77
C THR A 321 -7.59 -22.62 0.27
N ARG A 322 -8.30 -21.88 1.12
CA ARG A 322 -9.32 -22.43 1.99
C ARG A 322 -10.69 -22.18 1.36
N THR A 323 -11.43 -23.23 1.04
CA THR A 323 -12.81 -23.14 0.57
C THR A 323 -13.73 -23.52 1.73
N GLU A 324 -14.62 -22.61 2.11
CA GLU A 324 -15.65 -22.87 3.10
C GLU A 324 -17.02 -22.86 2.42
N LEU A 325 -17.76 -23.94 2.61
CA LEU A 325 -19.17 -24.06 2.25
C LEU A 325 -19.99 -23.77 3.50
N GLY A 326 -20.64 -22.62 3.56
CA GLY A 326 -21.56 -22.28 4.65
C GLY A 326 -22.93 -22.92 4.45
N GLY A 327 -23.56 -23.32 5.57
CA GLY A 327 -24.92 -23.89 5.57
C GLY A 327 -26.00 -22.94 5.04
N ASP A 328 -25.69 -21.66 4.89
CA ASP A 328 -26.60 -20.60 4.40
C ASP A 328 -26.49 -20.37 2.90
N GLY A 329 -25.86 -21.28 2.16
CA GLY A 329 -25.71 -21.17 0.71
C GLY A 329 -24.63 -20.16 0.26
N TYR A 330 -23.71 -19.75 1.14
CA TYR A 330 -22.57 -18.97 0.73
C TYR A 330 -21.34 -19.86 0.49
N ILE A 331 -20.55 -19.48 -0.50
CA ILE A 331 -19.25 -20.08 -0.76
C ILE A 331 -18.21 -18.97 -0.58
N ALA A 332 -17.26 -19.17 0.32
CA ALA A 332 -16.14 -18.26 0.49
C ALA A 332 -14.86 -18.97 0.05
N VAL A 333 -14.05 -18.28 -0.73
CA VAL A 333 -12.70 -18.72 -1.06
C VAL A 333 -11.73 -17.68 -0.56
N ALA A 334 -10.92 -18.05 0.39
CA ALA A 334 -9.84 -17.20 0.91
C ALA A 334 -8.49 -17.68 0.38
N THR A 335 -7.68 -16.73 -0.09
CA THR A 335 -6.28 -16.99 -0.46
C THR A 335 -5.39 -16.25 0.48
N GLN A 336 -4.53 -16.92 1.20
CA GLN A 336 -3.54 -16.42 2.17
C GLN A 336 -4.11 -15.50 3.27
N PRO A 337 -3.80 -15.73 4.55
CA PRO A 337 -4.37 -15.00 5.69
C PRO A 337 -4.11 -13.49 5.66
N ASP A 338 -2.99 -13.06 5.10
CA ASP A 338 -2.52 -11.68 5.05
C ASP A 338 -2.82 -10.94 3.73
N ARG A 339 -3.34 -11.66 2.72
CA ARG A 339 -3.72 -11.13 1.41
C ARG A 339 -5.04 -11.69 0.93
N GLY A 340 -5.92 -11.98 1.87
CA GLY A 340 -7.18 -12.68 1.64
C GLY A 340 -8.05 -11.99 0.60
N PHE A 341 -8.40 -12.76 -0.41
CA PHE A 341 -9.47 -12.47 -1.34
C PHE A 341 -10.59 -13.45 -1.07
N SER A 342 -11.83 -12.96 -1.05
CA SER A 342 -13.00 -13.79 -0.92
C SER A 342 -13.95 -13.57 -2.08
N LEU A 343 -14.30 -14.63 -2.77
CA LEU A 343 -15.46 -14.67 -3.64
C LEU A 343 -16.61 -15.27 -2.87
N LEU A 344 -17.73 -14.57 -2.81
CA LEU A 344 -18.87 -14.93 -2.02
C LEU A 344 -20.09 -15.01 -2.92
N ARG A 345 -20.80 -16.11 -2.83
CA ARG A 345 -22.17 -16.23 -3.30
C ARG A 345 -23.09 -16.20 -2.10
N LEU A 346 -23.98 -15.26 -2.08
CA LEU A 346 -25.00 -15.13 -1.03
C LEU A 346 -26.35 -15.41 -1.64
N HIS A 347 -26.89 -16.59 -1.36
CA HIS A 347 -28.21 -16.99 -1.76
C HIS A 347 -29.19 -16.72 -0.61
N ARG A 348 -30.34 -16.12 -0.91
CA ARG A 348 -31.42 -15.97 0.04
C ARG A 348 -32.59 -16.81 -0.42
N PRO A 349 -32.91 -17.90 0.24
CA PRO A 349 -34.10 -18.69 -0.08
C PRO A 349 -35.35 -17.88 0.23
N GLY A 350 -36.29 -17.83 -0.72
CA GLY A 350 -37.59 -17.20 -0.55
C GLY A 350 -37.78 -15.90 -1.30
N ASN A 351 -38.77 -15.85 -2.17
CA ASN A 351 -39.37 -14.75 -2.92
C ASN A 351 -38.43 -13.62 -3.35
N ALA A 352 -37.69 -13.87 -4.42
CA ALA A 352 -37.04 -12.84 -5.21
C ALA A 352 -38.00 -11.72 -5.71
N ALA A 353 -39.31 -11.93 -5.60
CA ALA A 353 -40.35 -11.00 -6.04
C ALA A 353 -40.42 -9.73 -5.18
N ASP A 354 -40.07 -9.79 -3.90
CA ASP A 354 -40.33 -8.68 -2.98
C ASP A 354 -39.25 -7.58 -3.01
N GLY A 355 -38.10 -7.83 -3.62
CA GLY A 355 -37.04 -6.82 -3.76
C GLY A 355 -36.53 -6.18 -2.46
N GLY A 356 -37.05 -6.59 -1.31
CA GLY A 356 -36.67 -6.07 -0.01
C GLY A 356 -35.23 -6.39 0.39
N TRP A 357 -34.69 -7.45 -0.16
CA TRP A 357 -33.30 -7.86 0.08
C TRP A 357 -32.26 -6.94 -0.60
N TYR A 358 -32.63 -6.18 -1.63
CA TYR A 358 -31.75 -5.14 -2.18
C TYR A 358 -31.57 -3.98 -1.21
N ALA A 359 -32.56 -3.74 -0.34
CA ALA A 359 -32.46 -2.73 0.70
C ALA A 359 -31.50 -3.14 1.83
N ASP A 360 -31.23 -4.44 1.96
CA ASP A 360 -30.34 -5.00 3.00
C ASP A 360 -28.92 -5.29 2.50
N SER A 361 -28.40 -4.42 1.64
CA SER A 361 -27.02 -4.53 1.14
C SER A 361 -26.00 -4.54 2.28
N LYS A 362 -26.32 -3.92 3.42
CA LYS A 362 -25.48 -3.92 4.60
C LYS A 362 -25.39 -5.32 5.23
N GLY A 363 -26.51 -5.99 5.44
CA GLY A 363 -26.52 -7.33 6.01
C GLY A 363 -25.78 -8.34 5.13
N PHE A 364 -25.91 -8.22 3.81
CA PHE A 364 -25.11 -9.03 2.88
C PHE A 364 -23.63 -8.70 2.92
N MET A 365 -23.26 -7.43 3.08
CA MET A 365 -21.87 -7.01 3.24
C MET A 365 -21.29 -7.58 4.55
N ASP A 366 -22.05 -7.55 5.64
CA ASP A 366 -21.64 -8.11 6.92
C ASP A 366 -21.42 -9.63 6.82
N LEU A 367 -22.26 -10.36 6.05
CA LEU A 367 -22.05 -11.77 5.74
C LEU A 367 -20.78 -11.98 4.90
N ALA A 368 -20.57 -11.18 3.90
CA ALA A 368 -19.35 -11.22 3.07
C ALA A 368 -18.09 -11.05 3.92
N LEU A 369 -18.14 -10.14 4.89
CA LEU A 369 -17.01 -9.83 5.76
C LEU A 369 -16.76 -10.91 6.83
N LYS A 370 -17.77 -11.72 7.19
CA LYS A 370 -17.55 -12.89 8.05
C LYS A 370 -16.56 -13.90 7.44
N GLY A 371 -16.61 -14.07 6.12
CA GLY A 371 -15.70 -14.97 5.41
C GLY A 371 -14.25 -14.47 5.33
N LEU A 372 -14.00 -13.20 5.66
CA LEU A 372 -12.64 -12.62 5.64
C LEU A 372 -11.86 -12.88 6.93
N ASP A 373 -12.52 -13.33 7.98
CA ASP A 373 -11.94 -13.66 9.30
C ASP A 373 -10.95 -12.58 9.80
N VAL A 374 -11.42 -11.33 9.83
CA VAL A 374 -10.60 -10.20 10.26
C VAL A 374 -10.39 -10.30 11.76
N THR A 375 -9.14 -10.45 12.18
CA THR A 375 -8.72 -10.49 13.58
C THR A 375 -7.79 -9.34 13.92
N ARG A 376 -7.79 -8.95 15.18
CA ARG A 376 -6.80 -8.03 15.74
C ARG A 376 -5.86 -8.81 16.65
N PRO A 377 -4.57 -8.89 16.30
CA PRO A 377 -3.58 -9.48 17.19
C PRO A 377 -3.38 -8.58 18.43
N VAL A 378 -3.41 -9.17 19.60
CA VAL A 378 -3.16 -8.51 20.88
C VAL A 378 -2.24 -9.41 21.71
N GLY A 379 -0.94 -9.12 21.71
CA GLY A 379 0.06 -9.98 22.33
C GLY A 379 0.19 -11.32 21.59
N ARG A 380 -0.16 -12.41 22.28
CA ARG A 380 -0.19 -13.77 21.69
C ARG A 380 -1.60 -14.22 21.31
N ASP A 381 -2.61 -13.41 21.64
CA ASP A 381 -4.00 -13.68 21.35
C ASP A 381 -4.46 -12.94 20.09
N GLU A 382 -5.53 -13.43 19.51
CA GLU A 382 -6.26 -12.75 18.44
C GLU A 382 -7.70 -12.51 18.89
N VAL A 383 -8.22 -11.32 18.58
CA VAL A 383 -9.60 -10.96 18.85
C VAL A 383 -10.30 -10.69 17.54
N ARG A 384 -11.39 -11.42 17.29
CA ARG A 384 -12.14 -11.31 16.06
C ARG A 384 -12.86 -9.96 15.97
N VAL A 385 -12.78 -9.33 14.79
CA VAL A 385 -13.54 -8.14 14.44
C VAL A 385 -14.96 -8.56 14.04
N THR A 386 -15.96 -8.00 14.69
CA THR A 386 -17.39 -8.30 14.43
C THR A 386 -18.06 -7.22 13.58
N SER A 387 -17.52 -6.00 13.54
CA SER A 387 -17.98 -4.92 12.67
C SER A 387 -16.83 -4.00 12.28
N LEU A 388 -16.80 -3.62 11.01
CA LEU A 388 -15.82 -2.68 10.45
C LEU A 388 -16.22 -1.20 10.66
N GLY A 389 -17.36 -0.94 11.27
CA GLY A 389 -17.91 0.41 11.39
C GLY A 389 -18.45 0.97 10.07
N ALA A 390 -18.52 2.29 9.97
CA ALA A 390 -18.96 2.96 8.75
C ALA A 390 -17.95 2.80 7.61
N ALA A 391 -18.44 2.61 6.40
CA ALA A 391 -17.60 2.57 5.21
C ALA A 391 -16.91 3.94 5.01
N ALA A 392 -15.62 3.91 4.67
CA ALA A 392 -14.86 5.12 4.31
C ALA A 392 -15.28 5.67 2.94
N SER A 393 -15.72 4.80 2.03
CA SER A 393 -16.28 5.20 0.75
C SER A 393 -17.32 4.19 0.26
N GLU A 394 -18.32 4.72 -0.45
CA GLU A 394 -19.33 3.96 -1.17
C GLU A 394 -19.40 4.47 -2.60
N SER A 395 -19.45 3.59 -3.57
CA SER A 395 -19.51 3.93 -5.00
C SER A 395 -20.13 2.79 -5.80
N LEU A 396 -20.34 3.03 -7.08
CA LEU A 396 -20.80 2.06 -8.03
C LEU A 396 -19.68 1.77 -9.04
N HIS A 397 -19.36 0.49 -9.23
CA HIS A 397 -18.49 0.04 -10.30
C HIS A 397 -19.32 -0.61 -11.40
N VAL A 398 -19.17 -0.15 -12.64
CA VAL A 398 -19.77 -0.77 -13.82
C VAL A 398 -18.68 -1.57 -14.50
N ASP A 399 -18.84 -2.89 -14.55
CA ASP A 399 -17.87 -3.76 -15.16
C ASP A 399 -17.96 -3.76 -16.70
N HIS A 400 -17.05 -4.46 -17.37
CA HIS A 400 -17.00 -4.55 -18.84
C HIS A 400 -18.30 -5.08 -19.47
N HIS A 401 -19.08 -5.86 -18.73
CA HIS A 401 -20.34 -6.43 -19.19
C HIS A 401 -21.54 -5.54 -18.89
N GLY A 402 -21.32 -4.35 -18.32
CA GLY A 402 -22.36 -3.41 -17.91
C GLY A 402 -23.09 -3.83 -16.63
N ARG A 403 -22.53 -4.78 -15.85
CA ARG A 403 -23.06 -5.17 -14.54
C ARG A 403 -22.67 -4.12 -13.51
N ARG A 404 -23.59 -3.78 -12.63
CA ARG A 404 -23.42 -2.70 -11.65
C ARG A 404 -23.13 -3.26 -10.27
N TRP A 405 -21.90 -3.14 -9.83
CA TRP A 405 -21.43 -3.61 -8.54
C TRP A 405 -21.49 -2.47 -7.52
N GLN A 406 -22.12 -2.72 -6.38
CA GLN A 406 -22.00 -1.83 -5.24
C GLN A 406 -20.61 -2.03 -4.63
N GLN A 407 -19.84 -0.96 -4.53
CA GLN A 407 -18.49 -0.98 -3.98
C GLN A 407 -18.44 -0.24 -2.66
N ARG A 408 -17.81 -0.84 -1.66
CA ARG A 408 -17.53 -0.22 -0.37
C ARG A 408 -16.09 -0.44 0.02
N SER A 409 -15.52 0.50 0.76
CA SER A 409 -14.21 0.36 1.35
C SER A 409 -14.21 0.78 2.80
N TRP A 410 -13.43 0.07 3.59
CA TRP A 410 -13.16 0.36 4.98
C TRP A 410 -11.68 0.47 5.18
N VAL A 411 -11.38 1.22 6.15
CA VAL A 411 -10.06 1.56 6.54
C VAL A 411 -9.91 1.12 8.00
N LEU A 412 -8.90 0.28 8.30
CA LEU A 412 -8.71 -0.38 9.57
C LEU A 412 -7.42 0.10 10.23
N PRO A 413 -7.41 1.31 10.83
CA PRO A 413 -6.19 1.98 11.30
C PRO A 413 -5.38 1.12 12.27
N TYR A 414 -6.04 0.47 13.20
CA TYR A 414 -5.37 -0.33 14.22
C TYR A 414 -4.85 -1.69 13.72
N LEU A 415 -5.19 -2.05 12.48
CA LEU A 415 -4.71 -3.27 11.83
C LEU A 415 -3.74 -2.97 10.70
N ASP A 416 -3.49 -1.68 10.42
CA ASP A 416 -2.71 -1.24 9.25
C ASP A 416 -3.21 -1.89 7.95
N ALA A 417 -4.50 -1.98 7.83
CA ALA A 417 -5.17 -2.69 6.75
C ALA A 417 -6.38 -1.91 6.24
N HIS A 418 -6.86 -2.32 5.09
CA HIS A 418 -8.13 -1.87 4.53
C HIS A 418 -8.90 -3.03 3.96
N VAL A 419 -10.21 -2.86 3.83
CA VAL A 419 -11.12 -3.81 3.18
C VAL A 419 -11.77 -3.11 2.00
N VAL A 420 -11.80 -3.79 0.87
CA VAL A 420 -12.64 -3.41 -0.28
C VAL A 420 -13.58 -4.56 -0.56
N ALA A 421 -14.84 -4.26 -0.78
CA ALA A 421 -15.85 -5.24 -1.16
C ALA A 421 -16.71 -4.70 -2.31
N LEU A 422 -17.00 -5.58 -3.27
CA LEU A 422 -17.91 -5.35 -4.38
C LEU A 422 -19.04 -6.37 -4.28
N LEU A 423 -20.29 -5.89 -4.37
CA LEU A 423 -21.48 -6.73 -4.37
C LEU A 423 -22.26 -6.52 -5.66
N LEU A 424 -22.53 -7.63 -6.35
CA LEU A 424 -23.40 -7.67 -7.51
C LEU A 424 -24.75 -8.27 -7.10
N PRO A 425 -25.84 -7.51 -7.10
CA PRO A 425 -27.16 -8.04 -6.84
C PRO A 425 -27.59 -8.98 -7.97
N THR A 426 -28.17 -10.11 -7.60
CA THR A 426 -28.67 -11.16 -8.50
C THR A 426 -30.15 -11.41 -8.25
N PRO A 427 -30.88 -12.10 -9.15
CA PRO A 427 -32.30 -12.39 -8.94
C PRO A 427 -32.62 -13.15 -7.63
N ASP A 428 -31.67 -13.89 -7.08
CA ASP A 428 -31.85 -14.72 -5.89
C ASP A 428 -30.82 -14.48 -4.79
N GLY A 429 -30.04 -13.39 -4.85
CA GLY A 429 -29.07 -13.06 -3.83
C GLY A 429 -28.02 -12.07 -4.30
N TYR A 430 -26.78 -12.27 -3.86
CA TYR A 430 -25.62 -11.45 -4.25
C TYR A 430 -24.42 -12.31 -4.62
N VAL A 431 -23.62 -11.80 -5.54
CA VAL A 431 -22.23 -12.24 -5.71
C VAL A 431 -21.35 -11.17 -5.12
N GLY A 432 -20.42 -11.54 -4.26
CA GLY A 432 -19.52 -10.62 -3.58
C GLY A 432 -18.06 -10.93 -3.87
N LEU A 433 -17.27 -9.88 -4.02
CA LEU A 433 -15.81 -9.91 -4.06
C LEU A 433 -15.31 -9.06 -2.91
N ALA A 434 -14.45 -9.60 -2.05
CA ALA A 434 -13.91 -8.81 -0.96
C ALA A 434 -12.43 -9.16 -0.72
N GLN A 435 -11.66 -8.17 -0.34
CA GLN A 435 -10.24 -8.33 -0.02
C GLN A 435 -9.86 -7.50 1.19
N VAL A 436 -9.14 -8.11 2.12
CA VAL A 436 -8.36 -7.43 3.17
C VAL A 436 -6.94 -7.29 2.67
N SER A 437 -6.36 -6.11 2.76
CA SER A 437 -4.97 -5.86 2.38
C SER A 437 -4.30 -4.98 3.41
N GLY A 438 -3.09 -5.38 3.80
CA GLY A 438 -2.19 -4.56 4.62
C GLY A 438 -1.06 -3.98 3.77
N GLY A 439 -0.58 -2.79 4.10
CA GLY A 439 0.60 -2.19 3.48
C GLY A 439 0.49 -1.87 1.98
N VAL A 440 -0.71 -1.92 1.41
CA VAL A 440 -1.00 -1.66 -0.01
C VAL A 440 -1.97 -0.49 -0.10
N ALA A 441 -1.84 0.32 -1.15
CA ALA A 441 -2.76 1.43 -1.36
C ALA A 441 -4.21 0.94 -1.56
N LEU A 442 -5.15 1.61 -0.90
CA LEU A 442 -6.59 1.33 -1.04
C LEU A 442 -7.02 1.34 -2.52
N THR A 443 -6.51 2.30 -3.30
CA THR A 443 -6.76 2.42 -4.73
C THR A 443 -6.32 1.17 -5.50
N GLU A 444 -5.18 0.58 -5.15
CA GLU A 444 -4.70 -0.64 -5.77
C GLU A 444 -5.62 -1.83 -5.51
N THR A 445 -5.99 -2.06 -4.25
CA THR A 445 -6.91 -3.16 -3.89
C THR A 445 -8.24 -2.99 -4.60
N ARG A 446 -8.77 -1.76 -4.65
CA ARG A 446 -9.98 -1.44 -5.39
C ARG A 446 -9.87 -1.81 -6.87
N ARG A 447 -8.78 -1.43 -7.53
CA ARG A 447 -8.55 -1.72 -8.94
C ARG A 447 -8.40 -3.21 -9.24
N ARG A 448 -7.73 -3.94 -8.36
CA ARG A 448 -7.65 -5.40 -8.48
C ARG A 448 -9.03 -6.05 -8.43
N LEU A 449 -9.86 -5.67 -7.46
CA LEU A 449 -11.21 -6.22 -7.36
C LEU A 449 -12.10 -5.80 -8.53
N GLN A 450 -11.97 -4.59 -9.03
CA GLN A 450 -12.68 -4.14 -10.22
C GLN A 450 -12.30 -4.96 -11.46
N LEU A 451 -10.99 -5.20 -11.69
CA LEU A 451 -10.55 -6.08 -12.77
C LEU A 451 -11.09 -7.49 -12.58
N LEU A 452 -11.08 -8.01 -11.37
CA LEU A 452 -11.64 -9.32 -11.07
C LEU A 452 -13.14 -9.36 -11.31
N ALA A 453 -13.88 -8.31 -10.99
CA ALA A 453 -15.31 -8.19 -11.30
C ALA A 453 -15.57 -8.27 -12.82
N ASP A 454 -14.69 -7.68 -13.66
CA ASP A 454 -14.77 -7.83 -15.11
C ASP A 454 -14.61 -9.28 -15.57
N LEU A 455 -13.86 -10.08 -14.83
CA LEU A 455 -13.47 -11.44 -15.20
C LEU A 455 -14.38 -12.54 -14.60
N VAL A 456 -15.17 -12.20 -13.58
CA VAL A 456 -16.07 -13.17 -12.94
C VAL A 456 -17.22 -13.53 -13.86
N ASP A 457 -17.29 -14.79 -14.23
CA ASP A 457 -18.44 -15.36 -14.92
C ASP A 457 -19.55 -15.63 -13.93
N VAL A 458 -20.71 -15.05 -14.19
CA VAL A 458 -21.96 -15.29 -13.43
C VAL A 458 -23.07 -15.79 -14.35
N SER A 459 -22.70 -16.51 -15.39
CA SER A 459 -23.59 -16.98 -16.44
C SER A 459 -24.73 -17.88 -15.90
N TYR A 460 -24.53 -18.53 -14.78
CA TYR A 460 -25.55 -19.38 -14.16
C TYR A 460 -26.80 -18.62 -13.67
N TRP A 461 -26.69 -17.31 -13.47
CA TRP A 461 -27.82 -16.44 -13.13
C TRP A 461 -28.69 -16.06 -14.32
N GLY A 462 -28.38 -16.60 -15.47
CA GLY A 462 -29.03 -16.32 -16.72
C GLY A 462 -28.13 -15.63 -17.73
N THR A 463 -28.67 -15.35 -18.89
CA THR A 463 -27.94 -14.68 -19.96
C THR A 463 -27.68 -13.22 -19.62
N LEU A 464 -26.70 -12.60 -20.26
CA LEU A 464 -26.45 -11.14 -20.16
C LEU A 464 -27.71 -10.32 -20.50
N ALA A 465 -28.55 -10.81 -21.42
CA ALA A 465 -29.82 -10.18 -21.75
C ALA A 465 -30.82 -10.19 -20.57
N GLN A 466 -30.88 -11.31 -19.85
CA GLN A 466 -31.69 -11.42 -18.62
C GLN A 466 -31.20 -10.52 -17.53
N TRP A 467 -29.87 -10.42 -17.37
CA TRP A 467 -29.24 -9.48 -16.45
C TRP A 467 -29.58 -8.04 -16.77
N ARG A 468 -29.42 -7.62 -18.01
CA ARG A 468 -29.77 -6.28 -18.47
C ARG A 468 -31.25 -5.97 -18.26
N ALA A 469 -32.13 -6.91 -18.55
CA ALA A 469 -33.56 -6.77 -18.31
C ALA A 469 -33.89 -6.66 -16.81
N PHE A 470 -33.18 -7.37 -15.96
CA PHE A 470 -33.32 -7.33 -14.52
C PHE A 470 -32.84 -5.97 -13.95
N LEU A 471 -31.63 -5.53 -14.33
CA LEU A 471 -31.04 -4.26 -13.88
C LEU A 471 -31.79 -3.04 -14.42
N GLY A 472 -32.36 -3.13 -15.62
CA GLY A 472 -33.14 -2.03 -16.21
C GLY A 472 -34.54 -1.81 -15.59
N ARG A 473 -35.00 -2.74 -14.77
CA ARG A 473 -36.30 -2.63 -14.08
C ARG A 473 -36.25 -1.95 -12.72
N ARG A 474 -35.03 -1.67 -12.20
CA ARG A 474 -34.84 -1.06 -10.87
C ARG A 474 -33.69 -0.05 -10.90
N PRO A 475 -33.91 1.18 -10.47
CA PRO A 475 -32.82 2.08 -10.13
C PRO A 475 -32.11 1.48 -8.90
N LEU A 476 -30.79 1.28 -9.00
CA LEU A 476 -29.92 1.01 -7.86
C LEU A 476 -29.60 2.32 -7.17
#